data_3e31b7cf510ed3a83d5cc6025cda88e9
#
_entry.id   3e31b7cf510ed3a83d5cc6025cda88e9
#
_cell.length_a   1.000
_cell.length_b   1.000
_cell.length_c   1.000
_cell.angle_alpha   90.00
_cell.angle_beta   90.00
_cell.angle_gamma   90.00
#
_symmetry.space_group_name_H-M   'P 1'
#
loop_
_entity.id
_entity.type
_entity.pdbx_description
1 polymer ?
#
loop_
_entity_poly.entity_id
_entity_poly.type
_entity_poly.pdbx_seq_one_letter_code
_entity_poly.pdbx_strand_id
1 'polypeptide(L)'
;DKREGSQAVIDATDPISIAFLGVDNGAYGRGNEAGRSDAIIVGTINPVTKKTTLVSIPRDTYALMEGYETMDGSLFYDKLTHAGNYGVEASIDTLQNLYGIDIDYYVKINFTGCVSVVDALGGITIDSEVEFTCGEDASPIPYHFVKGPNECDGEMAVAFSRERHAFAAGDFQRGRNQTAAIKGILQKA
;
A
#
# COMPACT_ATOMS: atom_id res chain seq x y z
N ASP A 1 6.61 -0.08 -18.31
CA ASP A 1 7.34 1.18 -18.49
C ASP A 1 6.82 1.85 -19.76
N LYS A 2 6.04 2.94 -19.61
CA LYS A 2 5.49 3.72 -20.72
C LYS A 2 6.51 4.66 -21.37
N ARG A 3 7.74 4.69 -20.90
CA ARG A 3 8.82 5.47 -21.51
C ARG A 3 9.29 4.78 -22.78
N GLU A 4 8.81 5.29 -23.95
CA GLU A 4 9.22 4.78 -25.25
C GLU A 4 10.74 4.89 -25.45
N GLY A 5 11.40 3.75 -25.68
CA GLY A 5 12.65 3.65 -26.41
C GLY A 5 13.93 3.96 -25.67
N SER A 6 14.16 3.33 -24.56
CA SER A 6 15.45 2.89 -24.00
C SER A 6 15.23 2.47 -22.54
N GLN A 7 15.96 1.48 -22.07
CA GLN A 7 16.07 1.23 -20.63
C GLN A 7 16.30 2.58 -19.94
N ALA A 8 15.32 3.02 -19.14
CA ALA A 8 15.44 4.26 -18.41
C ALA A 8 16.67 4.15 -17.51
N VAL A 9 17.76 4.78 -17.90
CA VAL A 9 18.88 5.02 -17.00
C VAL A 9 18.35 6.04 -16.00
N ILE A 10 17.88 5.55 -14.83
CA ILE A 10 17.55 6.42 -13.71
C ILE A 10 18.87 7.04 -13.30
N ASP A 11 19.05 8.31 -13.58
CA ASP A 11 20.17 9.07 -13.05
C ASP A 11 20.03 9.08 -11.52
N ALA A 12 21.14 8.94 -10.79
CA ALA A 12 21.16 8.99 -9.33
C ALA A 12 20.57 10.29 -8.75
N THR A 13 20.29 11.27 -9.60
CA THR A 13 19.67 12.56 -9.26
C THR A 13 18.16 12.60 -9.48
N ASP A 14 17.59 11.65 -10.24
CA ASP A 14 16.17 11.65 -10.56
C ASP A 14 15.30 11.15 -9.41
N PRO A 15 14.16 11.78 -9.13
CA PRO A 15 13.18 11.24 -8.20
C PRO A 15 12.65 9.88 -8.68
N ILE A 16 12.49 8.96 -7.75
CA ILE A 16 11.98 7.60 -7.99
C ILE A 16 10.56 7.52 -7.43
N SER A 17 9.63 7.01 -8.25
CA SER A 17 8.24 6.77 -7.87
C SER A 17 7.99 5.28 -7.66
N ILE A 18 7.39 4.92 -6.52
CA ILE A 18 7.15 3.54 -6.11
C ILE A 18 5.68 3.38 -5.72
N ALA A 19 4.98 2.42 -6.31
CA ALA A 19 3.66 2.01 -5.83
C ALA A 19 3.80 0.88 -4.79
N PHE A 20 3.20 1.06 -3.63
CA PHE A 20 3.05 0.03 -2.60
C PHE A 20 1.62 -0.49 -2.64
N LEU A 21 1.47 -1.77 -2.93
CA LEU A 21 0.19 -2.45 -3.07
C LEU A 21 0.07 -3.55 -2.02
N GLY A 22 -0.73 -3.30 -0.99
CA GLY A 22 -1.08 -4.29 0.02
C GLY A 22 -2.27 -5.11 -0.44
N VAL A 23 -2.10 -6.43 -0.59
CA VAL A 23 -3.14 -7.32 -1.08
C VAL A 23 -3.62 -8.27 0.01
N ASP A 24 -4.94 -8.54 0.01
CA ASP A 24 -5.59 -9.42 0.96
C ASP A 24 -5.68 -10.85 0.39
N ASN A 25 -4.53 -11.46 0.13
CA ASN A 25 -4.44 -12.85 -0.32
C ASN A 25 -3.35 -13.62 0.43
N GLY A 26 -3.36 -14.95 0.31
CA GLY A 26 -2.32 -15.82 0.87
C GLY A 26 -2.36 -16.00 2.40
N ALA A 27 -3.31 -15.39 3.11
CA ALA A 27 -3.49 -15.55 4.55
C ALA A 27 -4.92 -15.97 4.89
N TYR A 28 -5.10 -16.62 6.04
CA TYR A 28 -6.43 -17.04 6.56
C TYR A 28 -7.23 -17.92 5.58
N GLY A 29 -6.54 -18.83 4.86
CA GLY A 29 -7.18 -19.76 3.92
C GLY A 29 -7.53 -19.17 2.55
N ARG A 30 -7.07 -17.95 2.24
CA ARG A 30 -7.23 -17.34 0.92
C ARG A 30 -6.07 -17.73 0.00
N GLY A 31 -6.38 -18.02 -1.28
CA GLY A 31 -5.35 -18.36 -2.28
C GLY A 31 -4.40 -17.20 -2.59
N ASN A 32 -3.28 -17.51 -3.25
CA ASN A 32 -2.28 -16.52 -3.71
C ASN A 32 -2.63 -15.88 -5.06
N GLU A 33 -3.87 -16.03 -5.52
CA GLU A 33 -4.33 -15.52 -6.80
C GLU A 33 -4.39 -13.98 -6.85
N ALA A 34 -4.69 -13.44 -8.04
CA ALA A 34 -4.96 -12.02 -8.20
C ALA A 34 -5.99 -11.56 -7.14
N GLY A 35 -5.67 -10.53 -6.38
CA GLY A 35 -6.48 -10.09 -5.25
C GLY A 35 -6.57 -8.57 -5.20
N ARG A 36 -7.62 -8.09 -4.54
CA ARG A 36 -7.86 -6.66 -4.35
C ARG A 36 -6.67 -6.00 -3.65
N SER A 37 -6.29 -4.83 -4.14
CA SER A 37 -5.32 -3.98 -3.45
C SER A 37 -6.05 -3.17 -2.40
N ASP A 38 -5.98 -3.60 -1.14
CA ASP A 38 -6.66 -2.94 -0.01
C ASP A 38 -5.84 -1.80 0.61
N ALA A 39 -4.54 -1.79 0.37
CA ALA A 39 -3.65 -0.67 0.64
C ALA A 39 -3.02 -0.21 -0.67
N ILE A 40 -3.17 1.06 -1.01
CA ILE A 40 -2.61 1.66 -2.23
C ILE A 40 -1.90 2.94 -1.79
N ILE A 41 -0.57 2.94 -1.88
CA ILE A 41 0.26 4.08 -1.49
C ILE A 41 1.25 4.34 -2.61
N VAL A 42 1.35 5.60 -3.05
CA VAL A 42 2.40 6.03 -3.97
C VAL A 42 3.44 6.79 -3.17
N GLY A 43 4.68 6.33 -3.26
CA GLY A 43 5.85 6.94 -2.66
C GLY A 43 6.74 7.59 -3.71
N THR A 44 7.30 8.75 -3.39
CA THR A 44 8.34 9.38 -4.19
C THR A 44 9.56 9.62 -3.32
N ILE A 45 10.72 9.18 -3.79
CA ILE A 45 12.02 9.38 -3.14
C ILE A 45 12.82 10.33 -4.03
N ASN A 46 13.19 11.48 -3.48
CA ASN A 46 14.06 12.42 -4.17
C ASN A 46 15.48 12.31 -3.59
N PRO A 47 16.44 11.77 -4.35
CA PRO A 47 17.81 11.53 -3.85
C PRO A 47 18.60 12.81 -3.61
N VAL A 48 18.28 13.89 -4.34
CA VAL A 48 18.97 15.19 -4.21
C VAL A 48 18.55 15.90 -2.92
N THR A 49 17.23 16.00 -2.70
CA THR A 49 16.69 16.68 -1.51
C THR A 49 16.59 15.76 -0.29
N LYS A 50 16.85 14.45 -0.47
CA LYS A 50 16.67 13.40 0.55
C LYS A 50 15.27 13.38 1.17
N LYS A 51 14.27 13.78 0.37
CA LYS A 51 12.89 13.84 0.80
C LYS A 51 12.13 12.63 0.28
N THR A 52 11.42 11.94 1.17
CA THR A 52 10.44 10.92 0.84
C THR A 52 9.04 11.47 1.08
N THR A 53 8.16 11.30 0.10
CA THR A 53 6.74 11.65 0.19
C THR A 53 5.93 10.38 -0.01
N LEU A 54 4.96 10.12 0.86
CA LEU A 54 4.03 9.00 0.75
C LEU A 54 2.60 9.53 0.68
N VAL A 55 1.83 9.08 -0.29
CA VAL A 55 0.43 9.45 -0.51
C VAL A 55 -0.43 8.19 -0.49
N SER A 56 -1.27 8.06 0.53
CA SER A 56 -2.27 6.99 0.60
C SER A 56 -3.45 7.35 -0.30
N ILE A 57 -3.84 6.40 -1.16
CA ILE A 57 -4.94 6.55 -2.11
C ILE A 57 -6.10 5.69 -1.63
N PRO A 58 -7.30 6.26 -1.43
CA PRO A 58 -8.46 5.49 -1.02
C PRO A 58 -8.75 4.36 -2.02
N ARG A 59 -8.87 3.13 -1.53
CA ARG A 59 -9.08 1.96 -2.37
C ARG A 59 -10.39 2.01 -3.18
N ASP A 60 -11.39 2.75 -2.68
CA ASP A 60 -12.70 2.93 -3.31
C ASP A 60 -12.73 4.10 -4.31
N THR A 61 -11.57 4.70 -4.63
CA THR A 61 -11.45 5.73 -5.67
C THR A 61 -11.99 5.18 -6.98
N TYR A 62 -12.93 5.89 -7.61
CA TYR A 62 -13.52 5.53 -8.88
C TYR A 62 -12.56 5.92 -10.02
N ALA A 63 -12.13 4.95 -10.79
CA ALA A 63 -11.09 5.14 -11.80
C ALA A 63 -11.41 4.36 -13.08
N LEU A 64 -10.90 4.85 -14.21
CA LEU A 64 -10.89 4.11 -15.47
C LEU A 64 -9.92 2.93 -15.34
N MET A 65 -10.43 1.71 -15.57
CA MET A 65 -9.62 0.51 -15.66
C MET A 65 -8.93 0.48 -17.01
N GLU A 66 -7.68 0.91 -17.04
CA GLU A 66 -6.92 1.03 -18.28
C GLU A 66 -6.73 -0.31 -18.98
N GLY A 67 -7.03 -0.36 -20.26
CA GLY A 67 -6.95 -1.58 -21.08
C GLY A 67 -8.14 -2.52 -20.94
N TYR A 68 -9.19 -2.11 -20.21
CA TYR A 68 -10.42 -2.90 -20.04
C TYR A 68 -11.64 -2.13 -20.56
N GLU A 69 -12.56 -2.89 -21.18
CA GLU A 69 -13.80 -2.36 -21.73
C GLU A 69 -14.99 -3.16 -21.18
N THR A 70 -16.15 -2.55 -21.17
CA THR A 70 -17.41 -3.24 -20.89
C THR A 70 -17.80 -4.13 -22.07
N MET A 71 -18.81 -5.01 -21.90
CA MET A 71 -19.27 -5.92 -22.97
C MET A 71 -19.77 -5.20 -24.24
N ASP A 72 -20.17 -3.94 -24.12
CA ASP A 72 -20.62 -3.11 -25.24
C ASP A 72 -19.49 -2.24 -25.85
N GLY A 73 -18.24 -2.44 -25.39
CA GLY A 73 -17.06 -1.71 -25.88
C GLY A 73 -16.91 -0.30 -25.31
N SER A 74 -17.67 0.04 -24.26
CA SER A 74 -17.50 1.33 -23.59
C SER A 74 -16.37 1.28 -22.55
N LEU A 75 -15.87 2.45 -22.13
CA LEU A 75 -14.84 2.57 -21.11
C LEU A 75 -15.32 1.96 -19.79
N PHE A 76 -14.47 1.14 -19.19
CA PHE A 76 -14.79 0.45 -17.94
C PHE A 76 -14.25 1.22 -16.73
N TYR A 77 -15.17 1.72 -15.90
CA TYR A 77 -14.85 2.40 -14.65
C TYR A 77 -15.27 1.53 -13.46
N ASP A 78 -14.39 1.44 -12.46
CA ASP A 78 -14.68 0.72 -11.22
C ASP A 78 -13.83 1.29 -10.07
N LYS A 79 -13.96 0.70 -8.88
CA LYS A 79 -13.12 1.02 -7.73
C LYS A 79 -11.68 0.61 -8.00
N LEU A 80 -10.74 1.48 -7.65
CA LEU A 80 -9.30 1.26 -7.86
C LEU A 80 -8.81 -0.06 -7.25
N THR A 81 -9.37 -0.50 -6.09
CA THR A 81 -9.04 -1.80 -5.49
C THR A 81 -9.29 -2.98 -6.43
N HIS A 82 -10.26 -2.88 -7.35
CA HIS A 82 -10.62 -3.94 -8.28
C HIS A 82 -9.62 -4.09 -9.43
N ALA A 83 -8.81 -3.08 -9.73
CA ALA A 83 -7.72 -3.20 -10.69
C ALA A 83 -6.78 -4.36 -10.37
N GLY A 84 -6.57 -4.63 -9.07
CA GLY A 84 -5.77 -5.76 -8.59
C GLY A 84 -6.30 -7.14 -9.01
N ASN A 85 -7.59 -7.28 -9.33
CA ASN A 85 -8.17 -8.53 -9.83
C ASN A 85 -7.68 -8.86 -11.26
N TYR A 86 -7.28 -7.83 -12.02
CA TYR A 86 -6.75 -7.95 -13.37
C TYR A 86 -5.21 -8.03 -13.40
N GLY A 87 -4.58 -7.92 -12.23
CA GLY A 87 -3.13 -8.01 -12.06
C GLY A 87 -2.49 -6.72 -11.56
N VAL A 88 -1.20 -6.80 -11.30
CA VAL A 88 -0.43 -5.66 -10.81
C VAL A 88 -0.27 -4.57 -11.87
N GLU A 89 -0.09 -4.97 -13.13
CA GLU A 89 0.07 -4.04 -14.24
C GLU A 89 -1.18 -3.17 -14.42
N ALA A 90 -2.38 -3.78 -14.36
CA ALA A 90 -3.63 -3.04 -14.40
C ALA A 90 -3.74 -2.01 -13.26
N SER A 91 -3.29 -2.36 -12.05
CA SER A 91 -3.26 -1.41 -10.93
C SER A 91 -2.30 -0.25 -11.18
N ILE A 92 -1.11 -0.53 -11.72
CA ILE A 92 -0.10 0.50 -12.03
C ILE A 92 -0.59 1.41 -13.15
N ASP A 93 -1.08 0.84 -14.25
CA ASP A 93 -1.59 1.62 -15.39
C ASP A 93 -2.76 2.51 -15.00
N THR A 94 -3.69 1.98 -14.19
CA THR A 94 -4.81 2.76 -13.66
C THR A 94 -4.33 3.92 -12.79
N LEU A 95 -3.33 3.71 -11.92
CA LEU A 95 -2.74 4.75 -11.08
C LEU A 95 -2.02 5.82 -11.93
N GLN A 96 -1.22 5.40 -12.90
CA GLN A 96 -0.49 6.30 -13.80
C GLN A 96 -1.44 7.20 -14.59
N ASN A 97 -2.53 6.64 -15.11
CA ASN A 97 -3.53 7.42 -15.84
C ASN A 97 -4.34 8.35 -14.93
N LEU A 98 -4.75 7.87 -13.75
CA LEU A 98 -5.56 8.65 -12.82
C LEU A 98 -4.85 9.91 -12.33
N TYR A 99 -3.54 9.83 -12.11
CA TYR A 99 -2.74 10.92 -11.55
C TYR A 99 -1.80 11.60 -12.54
N GLY A 100 -1.67 11.09 -13.78
CA GLY A 100 -0.76 11.62 -14.78
C GLY A 100 0.72 11.53 -14.35
N ILE A 101 1.09 10.45 -13.67
CA ILE A 101 2.44 10.21 -13.16
C ILE A 101 3.02 8.93 -13.75
N ASP A 102 4.34 8.85 -13.82
CA ASP A 102 5.05 7.58 -14.08
C ASP A 102 5.40 6.89 -12.76
N ILE A 103 5.23 5.57 -12.71
CA ILE A 103 5.61 4.73 -11.58
C ILE A 103 6.78 3.85 -12.02
N ASP A 104 7.96 4.07 -11.40
CA ASP A 104 9.20 3.39 -11.76
C ASP A 104 9.26 1.96 -11.23
N TYR A 105 8.77 1.76 -10.01
CA TYR A 105 8.78 0.47 -9.31
C TYR A 105 7.48 0.22 -8.59
N TYR A 106 7.24 -1.04 -8.25
CA TYR A 106 6.17 -1.40 -7.32
C TYR A 106 6.62 -2.44 -6.30
N VAL A 107 5.97 -2.42 -5.16
CA VAL A 107 6.05 -3.45 -4.13
C VAL A 107 4.64 -3.99 -3.92
N LYS A 108 4.41 -5.25 -4.25
CA LYS A 108 3.17 -5.96 -3.94
C LYS A 108 3.42 -6.92 -2.78
N ILE A 109 2.70 -6.75 -1.69
CA ILE A 109 2.91 -7.52 -0.46
C ILE A 109 1.57 -7.95 0.12
N ASN A 110 1.49 -9.18 0.62
CA ASN A 110 0.37 -9.67 1.43
C ASN A 110 0.72 -9.63 2.93
N PHE A 111 -0.24 -10.00 3.78
CA PHE A 111 -0.07 -9.96 5.23
C PHE A 111 1.11 -10.82 5.70
N THR A 112 1.22 -12.06 5.22
CA THR A 112 2.33 -12.96 5.58
C THR A 112 3.68 -12.39 5.14
N GLY A 113 3.75 -11.82 3.93
CA GLY A 113 4.94 -11.14 3.45
C GLY A 113 5.31 -9.91 4.30
N CYS A 114 4.31 -9.13 4.73
CA CYS A 114 4.52 -7.99 5.60
C CYS A 114 5.11 -8.41 6.95
N VAL A 115 4.54 -9.45 7.58
CA VAL A 115 5.10 -10.05 8.82
C VAL A 115 6.56 -10.43 8.60
N SER A 116 6.85 -11.19 7.54
CA SER A 116 8.20 -11.67 7.25
C SER A 116 9.21 -10.53 7.04
N VAL A 117 8.83 -9.45 6.35
CA VAL A 117 9.71 -8.28 6.15
C VAL A 117 10.01 -7.58 7.47
N VAL A 118 8.98 -7.32 8.28
CA VAL A 118 9.17 -6.63 9.57
C VAL A 118 10.03 -7.47 10.52
N ASP A 119 9.79 -8.77 10.60
CA ASP A 119 10.57 -9.67 11.46
C ASP A 119 12.02 -9.80 11.00
N ALA A 120 12.26 -9.83 9.67
CA ALA A 120 13.62 -9.85 9.11
C ALA A 120 14.42 -8.58 9.44
N LEU A 121 13.73 -7.44 9.61
CA LEU A 121 14.33 -6.18 10.08
C LEU A 121 14.55 -6.15 11.62
N GLY A 122 14.11 -7.18 12.34
CA GLY A 122 14.16 -7.23 13.80
C GLY A 122 13.11 -6.32 14.46
N GLY A 123 11.97 -6.13 13.81
CA GLY A 123 10.90 -5.22 14.23
C GLY A 123 11.08 -3.80 13.71
N ILE A 124 10.01 -3.02 13.78
CA ILE A 124 9.97 -1.61 13.36
C ILE A 124 9.32 -0.74 14.43
N THR A 125 9.65 0.54 14.44
CA THR A 125 8.94 1.55 15.25
C THR A 125 7.86 2.20 14.38
N ILE A 126 6.59 2.14 14.83
CA ILE A 126 5.47 2.81 14.17
C ILE A 126 5.00 3.98 15.03
N ASP A 127 5.02 5.19 14.47
CA ASP A 127 4.51 6.38 15.14
C ASP A 127 3.00 6.51 14.90
N SER A 128 2.19 6.22 15.92
CA SER A 128 0.73 6.27 15.85
C SER A 128 0.20 7.67 16.14
N GLU A 129 -0.69 8.17 15.28
CA GLU A 129 -1.37 9.46 15.49
C GLU A 129 -2.38 9.42 16.64
N VAL A 130 -2.90 8.23 16.95
CA VAL A 130 -3.98 8.02 17.92
C VAL A 130 -3.70 6.79 18.77
N GLU A 131 -4.25 6.77 19.99
CA GLU A 131 -4.26 5.59 20.85
C GLU A 131 -5.47 4.72 20.51
N PHE A 132 -5.27 3.39 20.42
CA PHE A 132 -6.34 2.44 20.14
C PHE A 132 -5.95 1.00 20.52
N THR A 133 -6.95 0.14 20.59
CA THR A 133 -6.79 -1.31 20.69
C THR A 133 -7.40 -1.97 19.47
N CYS A 134 -6.71 -2.93 18.89
CA CYS A 134 -7.21 -3.68 17.73
C CYS A 134 -8.44 -4.51 18.08
N GLY A 135 -9.43 -4.47 17.19
CA GLY A 135 -10.56 -5.38 17.20
C GLY A 135 -10.24 -6.74 16.57
N GLU A 136 -11.14 -7.69 16.75
CA GLU A 136 -11.00 -9.08 16.25
C GLU A 136 -10.86 -9.15 14.71
N ASP A 137 -11.44 -8.20 13.97
CA ASP A 137 -11.30 -8.13 12.52
C ASP A 137 -9.88 -7.78 12.05
N ALA A 138 -9.12 -7.05 12.88
CA ALA A 138 -7.75 -6.68 12.58
C ALA A 138 -6.76 -7.77 13.05
N SER A 139 -6.98 -8.33 14.25
CA SER A 139 -6.14 -9.36 14.83
C SER A 139 -6.91 -10.18 15.85
N PRO A 140 -6.65 -11.49 15.97
CA PRO A 140 -7.17 -12.31 17.08
C PRO A 140 -6.58 -11.91 18.45
N ILE A 141 -5.45 -11.19 18.46
CA ILE A 141 -4.83 -10.65 19.66
C ILE A 141 -5.18 -9.16 19.75
N PRO A 142 -5.76 -8.69 20.86
CA PRO A 142 -6.14 -7.29 21.02
C PRO A 142 -4.91 -6.43 21.37
N TYR A 143 -4.02 -6.24 20.40
CA TYR A 143 -2.86 -5.36 20.57
C TYR A 143 -3.30 -3.94 20.90
N HIS A 144 -2.65 -3.34 21.89
CA HIS A 144 -2.86 -1.95 22.28
C HIS A 144 -1.72 -1.07 21.75
N PHE A 145 -2.07 0.02 21.06
CA PHE A 145 -1.13 1.00 20.53
C PHE A 145 -1.36 2.33 21.21
N VAL A 146 -0.28 2.92 21.70
CA VAL A 146 -0.30 4.27 22.29
C VAL A 146 -0.10 5.33 21.19
N LYS A 147 -0.56 6.55 21.46
CA LYS A 147 -0.20 7.69 20.59
C LYS A 147 1.31 7.94 20.69
N GLY A 148 1.98 8.05 19.54
CA GLY A 148 3.43 8.16 19.45
C GLY A 148 4.09 6.84 19.02
N PRO A 149 5.39 6.64 19.37
CA PRO A 149 6.15 5.48 18.92
C PRO A 149 5.71 4.18 19.61
N ASN A 150 5.54 3.14 18.79
CA ASN A 150 5.23 1.77 19.22
C ASN A 150 6.25 0.82 18.57
N GLU A 151 6.94 0.02 19.39
CA GLU A 151 7.80 -1.05 18.89
C GLU A 151 6.95 -2.23 18.46
N CYS A 152 7.02 -2.60 17.19
CA CYS A 152 6.16 -3.60 16.57
C CYS A 152 6.99 -4.72 15.95
N ASP A 153 6.63 -5.96 16.22
CA ASP A 153 6.97 -7.11 15.40
C ASP A 153 6.05 -7.18 14.17
N GLY A 154 6.20 -8.23 13.35
CA GLY A 154 5.44 -8.36 12.12
C GLY A 154 3.93 -8.48 12.34
N GLU A 155 3.51 -9.25 13.33
CA GLU A 155 2.08 -9.45 13.66
C GLU A 155 1.45 -8.15 14.18
N MET A 156 2.14 -7.43 15.05
CA MET A 156 1.71 -6.13 15.55
C MET A 156 1.59 -5.11 14.42
N ALA A 157 2.58 -5.05 13.51
CA ALA A 157 2.58 -4.13 12.37
C ALA A 157 1.41 -4.39 11.41
N VAL A 158 1.09 -5.66 11.15
CA VAL A 158 -0.08 -6.05 10.35
C VAL A 158 -1.38 -5.70 11.08
N ALA A 159 -1.51 -6.00 12.36
CA ALA A 159 -2.68 -5.65 13.17
C ALA A 159 -2.93 -4.14 13.15
N PHE A 160 -1.89 -3.33 13.37
CA PHE A 160 -1.92 -1.86 13.30
C PHE A 160 -2.44 -1.36 11.95
N SER A 161 -1.96 -1.97 10.85
CA SER A 161 -2.29 -1.57 9.48
C SER A 161 -3.70 -2.01 9.03
N ARG A 162 -4.29 -3.00 9.68
CA ARG A 162 -5.62 -3.54 9.35
C ARG A 162 -6.75 -2.88 10.12
N GLU A 163 -6.48 -2.31 11.30
CA GLU A 163 -7.51 -1.74 12.15
C GLU A 163 -8.24 -0.58 11.45
N ARG A 164 -9.57 -0.60 11.53
CA ARG A 164 -10.46 0.43 10.99
C ARG A 164 -11.66 0.72 11.88
N HIS A 165 -12.11 -0.26 12.65
CA HIS A 165 -13.34 -0.17 13.44
C HIS A 165 -13.15 0.61 14.75
N ALA A 166 -11.92 0.69 15.25
CA ALA A 166 -11.58 1.52 16.39
C ALA A 166 -11.67 3.04 16.11
N PHE A 167 -11.86 3.44 14.84
CA PHE A 167 -11.80 4.85 14.44
C PHE A 167 -13.10 5.35 13.85
N ALA A 168 -13.51 6.55 14.23
CA ALA A 168 -14.65 7.24 13.60
C ALA A 168 -14.39 7.52 12.10
N ALA A 169 -13.12 7.77 11.73
CA ALA A 169 -12.69 8.00 10.34
C ALA A 169 -12.49 6.71 9.54
N GLY A 170 -12.62 5.51 10.16
CA GLY A 170 -12.61 4.22 9.50
C GLY A 170 -11.44 4.02 8.53
N ASP A 171 -11.75 3.88 7.26
CA ASP A 171 -10.79 3.64 6.18
C ASP A 171 -9.72 4.73 6.01
N PHE A 172 -10.05 5.99 6.27
CA PHE A 172 -9.07 7.08 6.19
C PHE A 172 -7.98 6.94 7.27
N GLN A 173 -8.35 6.56 8.50
CA GLN A 173 -7.35 6.31 9.54
C GLN A 173 -6.54 5.07 9.22
N ARG A 174 -7.15 4.02 8.68
CA ARG A 174 -6.42 2.82 8.21
C ARG A 174 -5.37 3.20 7.17
N GLY A 175 -5.69 4.04 6.20
CA GLY A 175 -4.72 4.53 5.20
C GLY A 175 -3.54 5.28 5.83
N ARG A 176 -3.78 6.09 6.88
CA ARG A 176 -2.70 6.74 7.65
C ARG A 176 -1.86 5.73 8.41
N ASN A 177 -2.48 4.75 9.04
CA ASN A 177 -1.79 3.68 9.75
C ASN A 177 -0.89 2.86 8.80
N GLN A 178 -1.38 2.52 7.61
CA GLN A 178 -0.59 1.84 6.58
C GLN A 178 0.61 2.69 6.13
N THR A 179 0.41 3.99 5.96
CA THR A 179 1.50 4.92 5.64
C THR A 179 2.53 4.99 6.77
N ALA A 180 2.10 5.00 8.03
CA ALA A 180 2.99 5.01 9.20
C ALA A 180 3.82 3.70 9.27
N ALA A 181 3.22 2.54 9.00
CA ALA A 181 3.93 1.26 8.94
C ALA A 181 5.00 1.24 7.83
N ILE A 182 4.68 1.72 6.61
CA ILE A 182 5.66 1.84 5.52
C ILE A 182 6.80 2.77 5.91
N LYS A 183 6.52 3.90 6.56
CA LYS A 183 7.58 4.79 7.09
C LYS A 183 8.48 4.07 8.07
N GLY A 184 7.91 3.30 9.00
CA GLY A 184 8.67 2.49 9.96
C GLY A 184 9.60 1.50 9.27
N ILE A 185 9.12 0.79 8.24
CA ILE A 185 9.93 -0.11 7.41
C ILE A 185 11.07 0.64 6.72
N LEU A 186 10.77 1.75 6.04
CA LEU A 186 11.77 2.53 5.30
C LEU A 186 12.82 3.20 6.21
N GLN A 187 12.49 3.48 7.45
CA GLN A 187 13.43 4.05 8.43
C GLN A 187 14.36 3.00 9.04
N LYS A 188 13.91 1.75 9.07
CA LYS A 188 14.64 0.63 9.66
C LYS A 188 15.55 -0.08 8.65
N ALA A 189 15.17 -0.09 7.36
CA ALA A 189 15.92 -0.70 6.26
C ALA A 189 17.16 0.12 5.87
#